data_bec43cc42800d1cc7a5d33abc0feee11
#
_entry.id   bec43cc42800d1cc7a5d33abc0feee11
#
_cell.length_a   1.000
_cell.length_b   1.000
_cell.length_c   1.000
_cell.angle_alpha   90.00
_cell.angle_beta   90.00
_cell.angle_gamma   90.00
#
_symmetry.space_group_name_H-M   'P 1'
#
loop_
_entity.id
_entity.type
_entity.pdbx_description
1 polymer ?
#
loop_
_entity_poly.entity_id
_entity_poly.type
_entity_poly.pdbx_seq_one_letter_code
_entity_poly.pdbx_strand_id
1 'polypeptide(L)'
;MSGTFSDQSDNLSKKQLYTTHGYVYSANAASRIGKFFNLSVGYNGYTQVQSDGAITVNDTTKVNRQMQSFTVTPSASFDSENFSHSIALSGSLTDNKDRNKFATGASDVTSAAIGLSYSLGVKPWDMSFTAALNHQESKGYSSKYITNIGSLTTSRSFLKDDALSLSATMNVIYNEVKSVSKSLSMGADLSAGYTLGKAHTFSFAASMNKYGDVNITKRHSGLDATDVSLSLNYVYTFSLLELKRRTDNNK
;
A
#
# COMPACT_ATOMS: atom_id res chain seq x y z
N MET A 1 0.24 22.29 -0.38
CA MET A 1 -1.17 22.26 0.06
C MET A 1 -2.04 22.04 -1.17
N SER A 2 -2.95 21.06 -1.13
CA SER A 2 -3.89 20.78 -2.23
C SER A 2 -5.27 20.52 -1.67
N GLY A 3 -6.29 20.82 -2.45
CA GLY A 3 -7.67 20.53 -2.13
C GLY A 3 -8.46 20.24 -3.41
N THR A 4 -9.36 19.27 -3.35
CA THR A 4 -10.28 18.94 -4.44
C THR A 4 -11.70 18.95 -3.91
N PHE A 5 -12.59 19.44 -4.71
CA PHE A 5 -14.03 19.39 -4.50
C PHE A 5 -14.64 18.43 -5.53
N SER A 6 -15.52 17.54 -5.08
CA SER A 6 -16.32 16.70 -5.96
C SER A 6 -17.79 16.85 -5.64
N ASP A 7 -18.60 16.95 -6.67
CA ASP A 7 -20.05 16.99 -6.58
C ASP A 7 -20.62 15.81 -7.40
N GLN A 8 -21.42 14.99 -6.76
CA GLN A 8 -22.05 13.84 -7.41
C GLN A 8 -23.54 13.87 -7.14
N SER A 9 -24.33 13.91 -8.21
CA SER A 9 -25.78 13.87 -8.13
C SER A 9 -26.33 12.61 -8.76
N ASP A 10 -27.34 12.01 -8.13
CA ASP A 10 -28.13 10.93 -8.74
C ASP A 10 -29.27 11.55 -9.58
N ASN A 11 -29.31 11.17 -10.86
CA ASN A 11 -30.27 11.70 -11.82
C ASN A 11 -31.03 10.57 -12.54
N LEU A 12 -31.44 9.54 -11.81
CA LEU A 12 -32.05 8.32 -12.34
C LEU A 12 -33.36 8.54 -13.13
N SER A 13 -34.03 9.67 -12.97
CA SER A 13 -35.34 9.93 -13.63
C SER A 13 -35.47 11.35 -14.16
N LYS A 14 -34.37 11.98 -14.63
CA LYS A 14 -34.32 13.39 -15.00
C LYS A 14 -34.66 14.34 -13.83
N LYS A 15 -34.71 13.84 -12.62
CA LYS A 15 -34.84 14.60 -11.38
C LYS A 15 -33.68 14.28 -10.49
N GLN A 16 -32.98 15.29 -10.04
CA GLN A 16 -31.92 15.17 -9.05
C GLN A 16 -32.54 14.70 -7.73
N LEU A 17 -32.34 13.42 -7.38
CA LEU A 17 -32.93 12.82 -6.18
C LEU A 17 -32.21 13.29 -4.93
N TYR A 18 -30.89 13.31 -4.95
CA TYR A 18 -30.03 13.86 -3.90
C TYR A 18 -28.71 14.31 -4.48
N THR A 19 -27.98 15.09 -3.72
CA THR A 19 -26.63 15.53 -4.08
C THR A 19 -25.67 15.11 -2.97
N THR A 20 -24.52 14.59 -3.37
CA THR A 20 -23.43 14.28 -2.44
C THR A 20 -22.27 15.21 -2.71
N HIS A 21 -21.91 16.00 -1.73
CA HIS A 21 -20.77 16.90 -1.78
C HIS A 21 -19.57 16.24 -1.10
N GLY A 22 -18.44 16.19 -1.78
CA GLY A 22 -17.18 15.68 -1.26
C GLY A 22 -16.10 16.76 -1.23
N TYR A 23 -15.43 16.89 -0.11
CA TYR A 23 -14.28 17.78 0.07
C TYR A 23 -13.08 16.95 0.45
N VAL A 24 -12.03 17.02 -0.35
CA VAL A 24 -10.72 16.41 -0.05
C VAL A 24 -9.72 17.54 0.17
N TYR A 25 -8.97 17.46 1.23
CA TYR A 25 -7.92 18.42 1.51
C TYR A 25 -6.67 17.70 2.00
N SER A 26 -5.51 18.20 1.62
CA SER A 26 -4.24 17.65 2.03
C SER A 26 -3.20 18.74 2.28
N ALA A 27 -2.34 18.50 3.23
CA ALA A 27 -1.15 19.29 3.50
C ALA A 27 0.02 18.35 3.75
N ASN A 28 1.09 18.52 2.99
CA ASN A 28 2.29 17.73 3.14
C ASN A 28 3.48 18.67 3.28
N ALA A 29 4.38 18.34 4.19
CA ALA A 29 5.64 19.00 4.40
C ALA A 29 6.75 17.95 4.43
N ALA A 30 7.83 18.21 3.72
CA ALA A 30 9.03 17.37 3.79
C ALA A 30 10.24 18.28 3.98
N SER A 31 11.15 17.85 4.81
CA SER A 31 12.39 18.56 5.10
C SER A 31 13.55 17.58 5.17
N ARG A 32 14.68 17.99 4.61
CA ARG A 32 15.95 17.30 4.78
C ARG A 32 16.76 18.04 5.85
N ILE A 33 17.12 17.32 6.89
CA ILE A 33 17.87 17.85 8.02
C ILE A 33 19.31 17.31 7.93
N GLY A 34 20.23 18.17 7.58
CA GLY A 34 21.60 17.77 7.32
C GLY A 34 21.75 16.89 6.08
N LYS A 35 22.74 16.01 6.08
CA LYS A 35 23.07 15.14 4.92
C LYS A 35 22.30 13.81 4.92
N PHE A 36 21.84 13.35 6.06
CA PHE A 36 21.43 11.97 6.26
C PHE A 36 19.98 11.79 6.67
N PHE A 37 19.35 12.82 7.24
CA PHE A 37 18.02 12.70 7.82
C PHE A 37 16.96 13.43 7.00
N ASN A 38 15.84 12.75 6.77
CA ASN A 38 14.66 13.33 6.13
C ASN A 38 13.46 13.15 7.06
N LEU A 39 12.58 14.14 7.10
CA LEU A 39 11.32 14.08 7.81
C LEU A 39 10.20 14.47 6.85
N SER A 40 9.19 13.62 6.74
CA SER A 40 7.95 13.92 6.04
C SER A 40 6.79 13.88 7.01
N VAL A 41 5.91 14.85 6.90
CA VAL A 41 4.68 14.97 7.69
C VAL A 41 3.54 15.23 6.73
N GLY A 42 2.46 14.47 6.84
CA GLY A 42 1.28 14.60 6.00
C GLY A 42 0.01 14.68 6.82
N TYR A 43 -0.91 15.49 6.37
CA TYR A 43 -2.27 15.54 6.87
C TYR A 43 -3.23 15.46 5.69
N ASN A 44 -4.17 14.52 5.75
CA ASN A 44 -5.19 14.35 4.73
C ASN A 44 -6.56 14.30 5.40
N GLY A 45 -7.53 14.94 4.77
CA GLY A 45 -8.90 14.92 5.22
C GLY A 45 -9.87 14.74 4.07
N TYR A 46 -10.98 14.10 4.38
CA TYR A 46 -12.09 13.89 3.48
C TYR A 46 -13.39 14.11 4.25
N THR A 47 -14.29 14.87 3.67
CA THR A 47 -15.64 15.05 4.21
C THR A 47 -16.64 14.80 3.10
N GLN A 48 -17.66 14.01 3.38
CA GLN A 48 -18.74 13.70 2.46
C GLN A 48 -20.08 13.99 3.14
N VAL A 49 -20.87 14.84 2.49
CA VAL A 49 -22.18 15.25 2.99
C VAL A 49 -23.22 15.05 1.90
N GLN A 50 -24.28 14.34 2.23
CA GLN A 50 -25.44 14.19 1.37
C GLN A 50 -26.49 15.25 1.70
N SER A 51 -26.99 15.93 0.67
CA SER A 51 -28.06 16.91 0.78
C SER A 51 -29.30 16.45 0.01
N ASP A 52 -30.45 16.98 0.42
CA ASP A 52 -31.72 16.73 -0.23
C ASP A 52 -31.72 17.27 -1.66
N GLY A 53 -32.43 16.57 -2.55
CA GLY A 53 -32.74 16.98 -3.90
C GLY A 53 -34.25 16.98 -4.12
N ALA A 54 -34.72 16.33 -5.18
CA ALA A 54 -36.15 16.17 -5.47
C ALA A 54 -36.87 15.28 -4.43
N ILE A 55 -36.11 14.48 -3.69
CA ILE A 55 -36.62 13.65 -2.58
C ILE A 55 -35.90 14.09 -1.32
N THR A 56 -36.64 14.24 -0.23
CA THR A 56 -36.06 14.46 1.10
C THR A 56 -35.33 13.17 1.52
N VAL A 57 -34.03 13.26 1.71
CA VAL A 57 -33.22 12.14 2.22
C VAL A 57 -33.59 11.94 3.69
N ASN A 58 -33.90 10.69 4.06
CA ASN A 58 -34.20 10.38 5.46
C ASN A 58 -32.98 10.76 6.34
N ASP A 59 -33.21 11.60 7.30
CA ASP A 59 -32.19 12.10 8.23
C ASP A 59 -31.43 10.97 8.93
N THR A 60 -32.05 9.80 9.13
CA THR A 60 -31.42 8.63 9.77
C THR A 60 -30.45 7.90 8.86
N THR A 61 -30.60 8.01 7.52
CA THR A 61 -29.77 7.33 6.52
C THR A 61 -28.85 8.29 5.74
N LYS A 62 -28.99 9.59 6.00
CA LYS A 62 -28.22 10.62 5.31
C LYS A 62 -26.71 10.44 5.55
N VAL A 63 -25.95 10.38 4.47
CA VAL A 63 -24.50 10.26 4.55
C VAL A 63 -23.89 11.57 5.06
N ASN A 64 -23.15 11.48 6.14
CA ASN A 64 -22.33 12.57 6.65
C ASN A 64 -21.06 11.94 7.27
N ARG A 65 -20.01 11.81 6.48
CA ARG A 65 -18.78 11.13 6.88
C ARG A 65 -17.60 12.08 6.87
N GLN A 66 -16.75 11.91 7.84
CA GLN A 66 -15.49 12.63 7.93
C GLN A 66 -14.36 11.64 8.21
N MET A 67 -13.33 11.71 7.40
CA MET A 67 -12.09 10.98 7.62
C MET A 67 -10.95 11.99 7.75
N GLN A 68 -10.08 11.75 8.71
CA GLN A 68 -8.85 12.53 8.91
C GLN A 68 -7.68 11.55 9.08
N SER A 69 -6.56 11.84 8.46
CA SER A 69 -5.36 11.03 8.57
C SER A 69 -4.15 11.93 8.77
N PHE A 70 -3.35 11.59 9.74
CA PHE A 70 -2.06 12.19 10.01
C PHE A 70 -0.96 11.15 9.81
N THR A 71 0.11 11.53 9.12
CA THR A 71 1.25 10.65 8.86
C THR A 71 2.55 11.36 9.21
N VAL A 72 3.51 10.62 9.75
CA VAL A 72 4.87 11.08 9.98
C VAL A 72 5.85 10.00 9.54
N THR A 73 6.87 10.38 8.79
CA THR A 73 7.86 9.44 8.28
C THR A 73 9.26 10.07 8.40
N PRO A 74 9.93 9.90 9.53
CA PRO A 74 11.35 10.16 9.63
C PRO A 74 12.14 9.04 8.94
N SER A 75 13.20 9.39 8.25
CA SER A 75 14.13 8.44 7.64
C SER A 75 15.55 8.96 7.67
N ALA A 76 16.50 8.04 7.70
CA ALA A 76 17.92 8.33 7.62
C ALA A 76 18.58 7.41 6.60
N SER A 77 19.53 7.95 5.84
CA SER A 77 20.31 7.19 4.88
C SER A 77 21.78 7.58 4.94
N PHE A 78 22.64 6.60 4.83
CA PHE A 78 24.08 6.79 4.77
C PHE A 78 24.70 5.87 3.72
N ASP A 79 25.59 6.45 2.95
CA ASP A 79 26.33 5.77 1.92
C ASP A 79 27.81 5.70 2.27
N SER A 80 28.38 4.54 2.08
CA SER A 80 29.83 4.32 2.08
C SER A 80 30.26 3.79 0.71
N GLU A 81 31.52 3.53 0.55
CA GLU A 81 32.07 3.00 -0.70
C GLU A 81 31.40 1.69 -1.12
N ASN A 82 31.22 0.77 -0.19
CA ASN A 82 30.71 -0.59 -0.45
C ASN A 82 29.25 -0.80 -0.04
N PHE A 83 28.68 0.07 0.79
CA PHE A 83 27.37 -0.14 1.37
C PHE A 83 26.51 1.12 1.30
N SER A 84 25.21 0.90 1.13
CA SER A 84 24.19 1.92 1.36
C SER A 84 23.22 1.43 2.43
N HIS A 85 22.91 2.31 3.38
CA HIS A 85 22.00 2.01 4.47
C HIS A 85 20.85 2.99 4.45
N SER A 86 19.65 2.49 4.66
CA SER A 86 18.47 3.32 4.86
C SER A 86 17.62 2.75 5.99
N ILE A 87 17.22 3.60 6.89
CA ILE A 87 16.26 3.27 7.95
C ILE A 87 15.10 4.26 7.86
N ALA A 88 13.87 3.77 7.92
CA ALA A 88 12.69 4.60 7.96
C ALA A 88 11.74 4.11 9.04
N LEU A 89 11.18 5.05 9.78
CA LEU A 89 10.07 4.85 10.70
C LEU A 89 8.85 5.52 10.08
N SER A 90 7.71 4.88 10.12
CA SER A 90 6.44 5.46 9.70
C SER A 90 5.43 5.40 10.85
N GLY A 91 4.69 6.47 11.03
CA GLY A 91 3.57 6.52 11.95
C GLY A 91 2.35 7.10 11.25
N SER A 92 1.18 6.53 11.50
CA SER A 92 -0.08 7.08 10.99
C SER A 92 -1.21 6.93 12.00
N LEU A 93 -2.07 7.93 12.02
CA LEU A 93 -3.32 7.94 12.76
C LEU A 93 -4.42 8.31 11.80
N THR A 94 -5.48 7.51 11.74
CA THR A 94 -6.64 7.76 10.90
C THR A 94 -7.90 7.66 11.75
N ASP A 95 -8.74 8.67 11.64
CA ASP A 95 -10.02 8.74 12.32
C ASP A 95 -11.12 8.87 11.25
N ASN A 96 -12.05 7.94 11.22
CA ASN A 96 -13.20 7.92 10.33
C ASN A 96 -14.46 7.93 11.18
N LYS A 97 -15.29 8.96 11.01
CA LYS A 97 -16.51 9.18 11.80
C LYS A 97 -17.72 9.41 10.92
N ASP A 98 -18.82 8.83 11.34
CA ASP A 98 -20.13 9.23 10.87
C ASP A 98 -20.63 10.42 11.69
N ARG A 99 -20.75 11.56 11.01
CA ARG A 99 -21.20 12.83 11.61
C ARG A 99 -22.71 13.03 11.50
N ASN A 100 -23.45 12.03 11.03
CA ASN A 100 -24.90 12.10 11.07
C ASN A 100 -25.37 12.23 12.53
N LYS A 101 -26.29 13.14 12.80
CA LYS A 101 -26.84 13.38 14.14
C LYS A 101 -27.53 12.16 14.76
N PHE A 102 -27.94 11.20 13.91
CA PHE A 102 -28.56 9.94 14.32
C PHE A 102 -27.57 8.76 14.28
N ALA A 103 -26.30 9.03 13.96
CA ALA A 103 -25.29 7.98 13.95
C ALA A 103 -25.10 7.39 15.35
N THR A 104 -25.05 6.08 15.42
CA THR A 104 -24.80 5.36 16.68
C THR A 104 -23.30 5.18 16.95
N GLY A 105 -22.43 5.70 16.09
CA GLY A 105 -21.00 5.44 16.11
C GLY A 105 -20.62 4.02 15.59
N ALA A 106 -21.57 3.26 15.09
CA ALA A 106 -21.34 1.88 14.65
C ALA A 106 -20.38 1.80 13.46
N SER A 107 -20.28 2.85 12.66
CA SER A 107 -19.35 2.97 11.53
C SER A 107 -18.06 3.74 11.85
N ASP A 108 -17.92 4.21 13.09
CA ASP A 108 -16.72 4.92 13.49
C ASP A 108 -15.53 3.96 13.62
N VAL A 109 -14.42 4.34 13.00
CA VAL A 109 -13.18 3.55 13.04
C VAL A 109 -12.00 4.50 13.26
N THR A 110 -11.24 4.21 14.31
CA THR A 110 -9.95 4.86 14.52
C THR A 110 -8.85 3.83 14.30
N SER A 111 -7.86 4.17 13.49
CA SER A 111 -6.74 3.31 13.18
C SER A 111 -5.42 4.00 13.51
N ALA A 112 -4.51 3.26 14.09
CA ALA A 112 -3.12 3.67 14.30
C ALA A 112 -2.19 2.64 13.67
N ALA A 113 -1.15 3.09 13.00
CA ALA A 113 -0.12 2.20 12.49
C ALA A 113 1.27 2.77 12.75
N ILE A 114 2.20 1.87 13.00
CA ILE A 114 3.63 2.16 13.11
C ILE A 114 4.40 1.13 12.28
N GLY A 115 5.37 1.60 11.52
CA GLY A 115 6.22 0.75 10.69
C GLY A 115 7.69 1.13 10.88
N LEU A 116 8.55 0.13 10.81
CA LEU A 116 10.00 0.26 10.79
C LEU A 116 10.51 -0.51 9.58
N SER A 117 11.36 0.12 8.78
CA SER A 117 12.05 -0.54 7.69
C SER A 117 13.54 -0.23 7.73
N TYR A 118 14.33 -1.22 7.36
CA TYR A 118 15.78 -1.09 7.18
C TYR A 118 16.17 -1.72 5.86
N SER A 119 16.93 -0.98 5.06
CA SER A 119 17.48 -1.46 3.80
C SER A 119 18.99 -1.36 3.81
N LEU A 120 19.64 -2.42 3.32
CA LEU A 120 21.08 -2.53 3.12
C LEU A 120 21.35 -2.85 1.66
N GLY A 121 22.05 -1.96 0.97
CA GLY A 121 22.60 -2.21 -0.34
C GLY A 121 24.07 -2.59 -0.25
N VAL A 122 24.48 -3.65 -0.94
CA VAL A 122 25.86 -4.14 -1.04
C VAL A 122 26.33 -3.87 -2.47
N LYS A 123 26.95 -2.72 -2.68
CA LYS A 123 27.34 -2.18 -4.00
C LYS A 123 28.22 -3.14 -4.81
N PRO A 124 29.28 -3.77 -4.22
CA PRO A 124 30.13 -4.68 -4.98
C PRO A 124 29.42 -5.92 -5.54
N TRP A 125 28.30 -6.29 -4.96
CA TRP A 125 27.56 -7.47 -5.34
C TRP A 125 26.24 -7.17 -6.05
N ASP A 126 25.93 -5.88 -6.20
CA ASP A 126 24.66 -5.41 -6.74
C ASP A 126 23.45 -6.08 -6.06
N MET A 127 23.51 -6.13 -4.73
CA MET A 127 22.58 -6.87 -3.90
C MET A 127 21.94 -5.94 -2.88
N SER A 128 20.65 -6.15 -2.63
CA SER A 128 19.92 -5.44 -1.58
C SER A 128 19.21 -6.39 -0.64
N PHE A 129 19.11 -5.96 0.62
CA PHE A 129 18.33 -6.59 1.67
C PHE A 129 17.41 -5.54 2.27
N THR A 130 16.15 -5.89 2.47
CA THR A 130 15.19 -5.02 3.15
C THR A 130 14.42 -5.82 4.17
N ALA A 131 14.44 -5.37 5.42
CA ALA A 131 13.60 -5.89 6.49
C ALA A 131 12.57 -4.83 6.88
N ALA A 132 11.32 -5.24 7.05
CA ALA A 132 10.26 -4.34 7.50
C ALA A 132 9.37 -5.01 8.54
N LEU A 133 8.94 -4.20 9.51
CA LEU A 133 7.99 -4.56 10.55
C LEU A 133 6.90 -3.50 10.57
N ASN A 134 5.64 -3.94 10.55
CA ASN A 134 4.49 -3.05 10.64
C ASN A 134 3.52 -3.56 11.69
N HIS A 135 3.02 -2.66 12.49
CA HIS A 135 1.95 -2.88 13.45
C HIS A 135 0.81 -1.93 13.16
N GLN A 136 -0.39 -2.47 13.04
CA GLN A 136 -1.60 -1.69 12.84
C GLN A 136 -2.66 -2.13 13.84
N GLU A 137 -3.28 -1.16 14.47
CA GLU A 137 -4.43 -1.34 15.31
C GLU A 137 -5.60 -0.53 14.76
N SER A 138 -6.77 -1.15 14.61
CA SER A 138 -8.01 -0.48 14.21
C SER A 138 -9.08 -0.80 15.23
N LYS A 139 -9.72 0.24 15.73
CA LYS A 139 -10.79 0.14 16.73
C LYS A 139 -12.09 0.67 16.12
N GLY A 140 -13.06 -0.21 15.96
CA GLY A 140 -14.44 0.13 15.63
C GLY A 140 -15.34 0.07 16.87
N TYR A 141 -16.63 0.25 16.64
CA TYR A 141 -17.66 0.26 17.70
C TYR A 141 -17.66 -1.01 18.56
N SER A 142 -17.63 -2.17 17.92
CA SER A 142 -17.78 -3.47 18.60
C SER A 142 -16.55 -4.36 18.50
N SER A 143 -15.53 -3.96 17.74
CA SER A 143 -14.39 -4.81 17.46
C SER A 143 -13.07 -4.03 17.40
N LYS A 144 -12.02 -4.74 17.77
CA LYS A 144 -10.65 -4.25 17.66
C LYS A 144 -9.88 -5.25 16.81
N TYR A 145 -9.22 -4.71 15.78
CA TYR A 145 -8.39 -5.46 14.84
C TYR A 145 -6.93 -5.10 15.09
N ILE A 146 -6.08 -6.10 15.12
CA ILE A 146 -4.64 -5.93 15.21
C ILE A 146 -4.01 -6.71 14.06
N THR A 147 -3.14 -6.05 13.30
CA THR A 147 -2.35 -6.69 12.26
C THR A 147 -0.87 -6.39 12.50
N ASN A 148 -0.06 -7.44 12.52
CA ASN A 148 1.39 -7.34 12.55
C ASN A 148 1.94 -7.99 11.29
N ILE A 149 2.81 -7.29 10.59
CA ILE A 149 3.44 -7.75 9.37
C ILE A 149 4.95 -7.65 9.54
N GLY A 150 5.64 -8.77 9.34
CA GLY A 150 7.08 -8.82 9.21
C GLY A 150 7.44 -9.27 7.80
N SER A 151 8.41 -8.63 7.17
CA SER A 151 8.90 -9.01 5.85
C SER A 151 10.41 -8.91 5.75
N LEU A 152 10.99 -9.80 4.96
CA LEU A 152 12.40 -9.78 4.58
C LEU A 152 12.47 -9.99 3.07
N THR A 153 13.06 -9.05 2.37
CA THR A 153 13.26 -9.10 0.93
C THR A 153 14.74 -9.03 0.62
N THR A 154 15.20 -9.86 -0.29
CA THR A 154 16.53 -9.75 -0.89
C THR A 154 16.39 -9.72 -2.39
N SER A 155 17.21 -8.91 -3.04
CA SER A 155 17.30 -8.87 -4.50
C SER A 155 18.74 -8.72 -4.94
N ARG A 156 19.03 -9.27 -6.12
CA ARG A 156 20.34 -9.15 -6.75
C ARG A 156 20.19 -9.12 -8.26
N SER A 157 20.96 -8.23 -8.88
CA SER A 157 21.13 -8.19 -10.33
C SER A 157 22.41 -8.92 -10.72
N PHE A 158 22.35 -9.59 -11.85
CA PHE A 158 23.44 -10.37 -12.43
C PHE A 158 23.55 -10.06 -13.91
N LEU A 159 24.69 -10.38 -14.45
CA LEU A 159 25.04 -10.20 -15.86
C LEU A 159 25.23 -8.72 -16.22
N LYS A 160 25.78 -8.51 -17.39
CA LYS A 160 26.00 -7.17 -17.91
C LYS A 160 24.63 -6.50 -18.17
N ASP A 161 24.55 -5.21 -17.86
CA ASP A 161 23.35 -4.38 -18.02
C ASP A 161 22.14 -4.90 -17.22
N ASP A 162 22.39 -5.54 -16.06
CA ASP A 162 21.35 -6.09 -15.15
C ASP A 162 20.37 -7.05 -15.86
N ALA A 163 20.87 -7.77 -16.84
CA ALA A 163 20.03 -8.60 -17.70
C ALA A 163 19.31 -9.74 -16.96
N LEU A 164 19.81 -10.17 -15.80
CA LEU A 164 19.16 -11.15 -14.92
C LEU A 164 18.95 -10.53 -13.53
N SER A 165 17.73 -10.48 -13.09
CA SER A 165 17.35 -10.08 -11.74
C SER A 165 16.73 -11.23 -10.97
N LEU A 166 17.11 -11.41 -9.72
CA LEU A 166 16.51 -12.38 -8.80
C LEU A 166 16.03 -11.64 -7.56
N SER A 167 14.85 -12.01 -7.07
CA SER A 167 14.32 -11.51 -5.81
C SER A 167 13.66 -12.63 -5.01
N ALA A 168 13.86 -12.60 -3.70
CA ALA A 168 13.18 -13.47 -2.77
C ALA A 168 12.58 -12.62 -1.64
N THR A 169 11.33 -12.90 -1.30
CA THR A 169 10.63 -12.24 -0.19
C THR A 169 10.05 -13.29 0.74
N MET A 170 10.21 -13.10 2.03
CA MET A 170 9.51 -13.83 3.08
C MET A 170 8.63 -12.85 3.83
N ASN A 171 7.43 -13.27 4.17
CA ASN A 171 6.51 -12.48 4.97
C ASN A 171 5.83 -13.33 6.04
N VAL A 172 5.50 -12.68 7.15
CA VAL A 172 4.71 -13.24 8.25
C VAL A 172 3.65 -12.21 8.60
N ILE A 173 2.39 -12.62 8.60
CA ILE A 173 1.26 -11.76 8.91
C ILE A 173 0.48 -12.40 10.06
N TYR A 174 0.38 -11.68 11.16
CA TYR A 174 -0.47 -12.03 12.28
C TYR A 174 -1.66 -11.09 12.34
N ASN A 175 -2.86 -11.65 12.29
CA ASN A 175 -4.11 -10.90 12.44
C ASN A 175 -4.85 -11.37 13.69
N GLU A 176 -5.38 -10.42 14.43
CA GLU A 176 -6.22 -10.66 15.58
C GLU A 176 -7.48 -9.80 15.51
N VAL A 177 -8.63 -10.44 15.58
CA VAL A 177 -9.90 -9.80 15.90
C VAL A 177 -10.16 -10.10 17.37
N LYS A 178 -10.03 -9.09 18.22
CA LYS A 178 -10.08 -9.27 19.68
C LYS A 178 -11.33 -10.02 20.10
N SER A 179 -11.14 -11.08 20.88
CA SER A 179 -12.20 -11.96 21.39
C SER A 179 -12.95 -12.80 20.33
N VAL A 180 -12.50 -12.78 19.07
CA VAL A 180 -13.18 -13.52 17.97
C VAL A 180 -12.23 -14.53 17.34
N SER A 181 -11.14 -14.08 16.74
CA SER A 181 -10.24 -14.94 15.98
C SER A 181 -8.80 -14.42 15.97
N LYS A 182 -7.87 -15.34 15.75
CA LYS A 182 -6.47 -15.04 15.51
C LYS A 182 -6.01 -15.89 14.33
N SER A 183 -5.28 -15.30 13.41
CA SER A 183 -4.69 -16.02 12.28
C SER A 183 -3.22 -15.66 12.10
N LEU A 184 -2.46 -16.63 11.63
CA LEU A 184 -1.07 -16.47 11.25
C LEU A 184 -0.92 -16.95 9.81
N SER A 185 -0.38 -16.12 8.95
CA SER A 185 0.05 -16.55 7.62
C SER A 185 1.53 -16.32 7.42
N MET A 186 2.15 -17.23 6.70
CA MET A 186 3.56 -17.17 6.31
C MET A 186 3.63 -17.34 4.81
N GLY A 187 4.36 -16.43 4.15
CA GLY A 187 4.53 -16.45 2.71
C GLY A 187 6.00 -16.44 2.32
N ALA A 188 6.30 -17.04 1.19
CA ALA A 188 7.57 -16.94 0.52
C ALA A 188 7.34 -16.75 -0.97
N ASP A 189 7.98 -15.74 -1.54
CA ASP A 189 7.88 -15.38 -2.95
C ASP A 189 9.28 -15.38 -3.56
N LEU A 190 9.42 -16.00 -4.71
CA LEU A 190 10.62 -15.97 -5.54
C LEU A 190 10.27 -15.39 -6.90
N SER A 191 11.09 -14.48 -7.39
CA SER A 191 10.95 -13.98 -8.75
C SER A 191 12.29 -13.91 -9.46
N ALA A 192 12.26 -14.18 -10.75
CA ALA A 192 13.40 -14.02 -11.63
C ALA A 192 12.96 -13.29 -12.90
N GLY A 193 13.73 -12.32 -13.33
CA GLY A 193 13.54 -11.58 -14.57
C GLY A 193 14.79 -11.72 -15.42
N TYR A 194 14.63 -12.07 -16.70
CA TYR A 194 15.73 -12.14 -17.66
C TYR A 194 15.39 -11.37 -18.91
N THR A 195 16.25 -10.42 -19.27
CA THR A 195 16.10 -9.59 -20.47
C THR A 195 17.20 -9.94 -21.47
N LEU A 196 16.80 -10.49 -22.62
CA LEU A 196 17.70 -10.82 -23.70
C LEU A 196 17.63 -9.72 -24.79
N GLY A 197 18.72 -9.00 -24.94
CA GLY A 197 18.75 -7.80 -25.77
C GLY A 197 17.77 -6.75 -25.21
N LYS A 198 17.16 -5.95 -26.08
CA LYS A 198 16.16 -4.94 -25.68
C LYS A 198 14.72 -5.38 -25.95
N ALA A 199 14.54 -6.55 -26.48
CA ALA A 199 13.27 -6.98 -27.07
C ALA A 199 12.58 -8.11 -26.30
N HIS A 200 13.34 -8.98 -25.65
CA HIS A 200 12.79 -10.19 -25.03
C HIS A 200 12.91 -10.12 -23.51
N THR A 201 11.81 -10.24 -22.82
CA THR A 201 11.78 -10.31 -21.35
C THR A 201 11.06 -11.58 -20.92
N PHE A 202 11.74 -12.37 -20.13
CA PHE A 202 11.21 -13.55 -19.46
C PHE A 202 11.05 -13.24 -17.99
N SER A 203 9.91 -13.56 -17.40
CA SER A 203 9.65 -13.40 -15.99
C SER A 203 9.11 -14.70 -15.41
N PHE A 204 9.72 -15.12 -14.33
CA PHE A 204 9.29 -16.26 -13.55
C PHE A 204 8.91 -15.78 -12.16
N ALA A 205 7.80 -16.28 -11.62
CA ALA A 205 7.44 -16.08 -10.22
C ALA A 205 6.88 -17.36 -9.62
N ALA A 206 7.29 -17.64 -8.39
CA ALA A 206 6.79 -18.72 -7.56
C ALA A 206 6.39 -18.14 -6.22
N SER A 207 5.23 -18.49 -5.72
CA SER A 207 4.80 -18.12 -4.37
C SER A 207 4.26 -19.31 -3.62
N MET A 208 4.47 -19.31 -2.32
CA MET A 208 3.92 -20.27 -1.38
C MET A 208 3.39 -19.50 -0.17
N ASN A 209 2.13 -19.71 0.16
CA ASN A 209 1.50 -19.11 1.34
C ASN A 209 0.88 -20.21 2.19
N LYS A 210 1.17 -20.19 3.47
CA LYS A 210 0.56 -21.06 4.47
C LYS A 210 -0.27 -20.23 5.43
N TYR A 211 -1.51 -20.61 5.60
CA TYR A 211 -2.48 -19.97 6.48
C TYR A 211 -2.81 -20.91 7.63
N GLY A 212 -2.81 -20.41 8.85
CA GLY A 212 -3.21 -21.15 10.03
C GLY A 212 -4.10 -20.29 10.92
N ASP A 213 -5.14 -20.90 11.48
CA ASP A 213 -5.95 -20.27 12.51
C ASP A 213 -5.33 -20.56 13.88
N VAL A 214 -4.94 -19.51 14.61
CA VAL A 214 -4.41 -19.61 15.98
C VAL A 214 -5.58 -19.46 16.94
N ASN A 215 -6.49 -20.46 16.97
CA ASN A 215 -7.69 -20.36 17.79
C ASN A 215 -7.39 -20.53 19.28
N ILE A 216 -7.86 -19.62 20.12
CA ILE A 216 -7.67 -19.63 21.58
C ILE A 216 -8.57 -20.67 22.25
N THR A 217 -9.66 -21.04 21.61
CA THR A 217 -10.56 -22.09 22.10
C THR A 217 -10.27 -23.39 21.38
N LYS A 218 -9.84 -24.41 22.11
CA LYS A 218 -9.49 -25.77 21.66
C LYS A 218 -10.58 -26.51 20.87
N ARG A 219 -11.48 -25.86 20.21
CA ARG A 219 -12.53 -26.42 19.37
C ARG A 219 -12.41 -25.87 17.97
N HIS A 220 -12.03 -26.75 17.12
CA HIS A 220 -12.01 -26.76 15.65
C HIS A 220 -10.66 -26.43 15.04
N SER A 221 -10.19 -27.44 14.37
CA SER A 221 -9.34 -27.40 13.20
C SER A 221 -9.49 -26.08 12.44
N GLY A 222 -8.61 -25.13 12.71
CA GLY A 222 -8.42 -24.02 11.80
C GLY A 222 -8.12 -24.62 10.44
N LEU A 223 -8.68 -24.05 9.40
CA LEU A 223 -8.37 -24.43 8.04
C LEU A 223 -6.90 -24.05 7.80
N ASP A 224 -6.00 -25.01 8.00
CA ASP A 224 -4.64 -24.89 7.51
C ASP A 224 -4.69 -25.05 6.00
N ALA A 225 -4.54 -23.93 5.29
CA ALA A 225 -4.46 -23.92 3.83
C ALA A 225 -3.04 -23.63 3.41
N THR A 226 -2.59 -24.28 2.37
CA THR A 226 -1.34 -23.96 1.71
C THR A 226 -1.63 -23.70 0.24
N ASP A 227 -1.32 -22.49 -0.21
CA ASP A 227 -1.45 -22.11 -1.61
C ASP A 227 -0.06 -22.04 -2.23
N VAL A 228 0.09 -22.64 -3.39
CA VAL A 228 1.31 -22.58 -4.20
C VAL A 228 0.93 -22.06 -5.58
N SER A 229 1.60 -21.03 -6.05
CA SER A 229 1.43 -20.53 -7.40
C SER A 229 2.76 -20.47 -8.14
N LEU A 230 2.71 -20.76 -9.43
CA LEU A 230 3.82 -20.63 -10.35
C LEU A 230 3.36 -19.86 -11.57
N SER A 231 4.13 -18.89 -12.02
CA SER A 231 3.85 -18.15 -13.23
C SER A 231 5.10 -17.98 -14.07
N LEU A 232 4.94 -18.10 -15.37
CA LEU A 232 5.95 -17.80 -16.37
C LEU A 232 5.33 -16.83 -17.36
N ASN A 233 5.99 -15.71 -17.59
CA ASN A 233 5.56 -14.71 -18.55
C ASN A 233 6.71 -14.41 -19.52
N TYR A 234 6.35 -14.22 -20.78
CA TYR A 234 7.26 -13.79 -21.84
C TYR A 234 6.67 -12.58 -22.54
N VAL A 235 7.46 -11.53 -22.63
CA VAL A 235 7.12 -10.30 -23.36
C VAL A 235 8.13 -10.06 -24.46
N TYR A 236 7.62 -9.86 -25.66
CA TYR A 236 8.41 -9.41 -26.80
C TYR A 236 8.00 -7.98 -27.16
N THR A 237 8.95 -7.07 -27.10
CA THR A 237 8.76 -5.67 -27.46
C THR A 237 9.38 -5.44 -28.83
N PHE A 238 8.58 -5.02 -29.80
CA PHE A 238 9.07 -4.68 -31.13
C PHE A 238 8.70 -3.24 -31.49
N SER A 239 9.61 -2.58 -32.21
CA SER A 239 9.37 -1.25 -32.75
C SER A 239 8.86 -1.38 -34.18
N LEU A 240 7.63 -0.98 -34.43
CA LEU A 240 6.99 -1.12 -35.76
C LEU A 240 7.50 -0.12 -36.79
N LEU A 241 8.12 1.00 -36.39
CA LEU A 241 8.58 2.03 -37.32
C LEU A 241 9.75 2.84 -36.73
N GLU A 242 10.96 2.58 -37.15
CA GLU A 242 11.98 3.61 -37.24
C GLU A 242 11.84 4.32 -38.59
N LEU A 243 11.01 5.35 -38.66
CA LEU A 243 11.05 6.26 -39.81
C LEU A 243 12.36 7.07 -39.73
N LYS A 244 13.40 6.56 -40.33
CA LYS A 244 14.61 7.31 -40.61
C LYS A 244 14.23 8.42 -41.59
N ARG A 245 14.02 9.63 -41.04
CA ARG A 245 13.89 10.84 -41.85
C ARG A 245 15.21 11.02 -42.60
N ARG A 246 15.22 10.63 -43.86
CA ARG A 246 16.32 10.91 -44.78
C ARG A 246 16.31 12.42 -45.01
N THR A 247 17.16 13.12 -44.31
CA THR A 247 17.48 14.52 -44.63
C THR A 247 18.30 14.45 -45.95
N ASP A 248 17.65 14.67 -47.08
CA ASP A 248 18.32 14.99 -48.33
C ASP A 248 19.03 16.34 -48.14
N ASN A 249 20.31 16.29 -47.83
CA ASN A 249 21.22 17.38 -48.06
C ASN A 249 21.63 17.36 -49.52
N ASN A 250 20.76 17.94 -50.37
CA ASN A 250 21.19 18.50 -51.63
C ASN A 250 21.60 19.95 -51.41
N LYS A 251 22.92 20.18 -51.27
CA LYS A 251 23.62 21.32 -51.92
C LYS A 251 25.11 21.12 -51.84
#